data_e035e33897ea578c0695dddd90a7578d
#
_entry.id   e035e33897ea578c0695dddd90a7578d
#
_cell.length_a   1.000
_cell.length_b   1.000
_cell.length_c   1.000
_cell.angle_alpha   90.00
_cell.angle_beta   90.00
_cell.angle_gamma   90.00
#
_symmetry.space_group_name_H-M   'P 1'
#
loop_
_entity.id
_entity.type
_entity.pdbx_description
1 polymer ?
#
loop_
_entity_poly.entity_id
_entity_poly.type
_entity_poly.pdbx_seq_one_letter_code
_entity_poly.pdbx_strand_id
1 'polypeptide(L)'
;MQIFRRSDTSPLAEWWRTVDKGLIAAALILLGAGLVLSLAAGPAASSRIGHADPFYFVYRQALFVCVAALVLIASSTLDAAWARRLCAAIFLVCFLLMAAMLLIPGEVGHEAKGATRWLRFGGTTFQPSELIKPAV
;
A
#
# COMPACT_ATOMS: atom_id res chain seq x y z
N MET A 1 11.50 28.71 4.06
CA MET A 1 10.31 28.88 4.90
C MET A 1 10.46 27.94 6.10
N GLN A 2 10.79 28.46 7.30
CA GLN A 2 10.94 27.63 8.51
C GLN A 2 9.56 27.51 9.14
N ILE A 3 8.93 26.33 8.99
CA ILE A 3 7.57 26.06 9.50
C ILE A 3 7.58 25.90 11.04
N PHE A 4 8.72 25.50 11.64
CA PHE A 4 8.87 25.33 13.08
C PHE A 4 10.07 26.14 13.62
N ARG A 5 9.91 26.81 14.76
CA ARG A 5 11.03 27.49 15.47
C ARG A 5 12.00 26.44 16.03
N ARG A 6 13.27 26.80 16.14
CA ARG A 6 14.35 25.96 16.73
C ARG A 6 14.08 25.50 18.16
N SER A 7 13.20 26.21 18.88
CA SER A 7 12.84 25.96 20.28
C SER A 7 11.63 25.02 20.45
N ASP A 8 10.98 24.61 19.34
CA ASP A 8 9.82 23.73 19.45
C ASP A 8 10.28 22.28 19.68
N THR A 9 9.95 21.74 20.86
CA THR A 9 10.24 20.37 21.29
C THR A 9 9.05 19.43 21.02
N SER A 10 8.09 19.85 20.18
CA SER A 10 6.96 19.00 19.83
C SER A 10 7.42 17.80 18.99
N PRO A 11 6.80 16.61 19.16
CA PRO A 11 7.14 15.40 18.38
C PRO A 11 7.07 15.62 16.86
N LEU A 12 6.16 16.49 16.41
CA LEU A 12 6.02 16.86 15.00
C LEU A 12 7.21 17.69 14.49
N ALA A 13 7.75 18.58 15.33
CA ALA A 13 8.92 19.40 14.96
C ALA A 13 10.20 18.55 14.88
N GLU A 14 10.32 17.56 15.76
CA GLU A 14 11.44 16.61 15.76
C GLU A 14 11.37 15.70 14.53
N TRP A 15 10.20 15.12 14.26
CA TRP A 15 9.94 14.34 13.05
C TRP A 15 10.26 15.14 11.77
N TRP A 16 9.80 16.39 11.66
CA TRP A 16 10.05 17.26 10.49
C TRP A 16 11.53 17.56 10.26
N ARG A 17 12.34 17.51 11.31
CA ARG A 17 13.80 17.72 11.22
C ARG A 17 14.56 16.46 10.84
N THR A 18 14.07 15.30 11.25
CA THR A 18 14.73 14.00 11.04
C THR A 18 14.34 13.34 9.72
N VAL A 19 13.13 13.62 9.20
CA VAL A 19 12.61 12.99 7.99
C VAL A 19 13.31 13.52 6.74
N ASP A 20 13.59 12.61 5.79
CA ASP A 20 14.07 12.98 4.46
C ASP A 20 12.90 13.53 3.62
N LYS A 21 12.90 14.85 3.48
CA LYS A 21 11.86 15.58 2.72
C LYS A 21 11.91 15.27 1.24
N GLY A 22 13.10 14.98 0.69
CA GLY A 22 13.26 14.63 -0.71
C GLY A 22 12.56 13.30 -1.02
N LEU A 23 12.73 12.33 -0.15
CA LEU A 23 12.13 11.01 -0.29
C LEU A 23 10.60 11.06 -0.16
N ILE A 24 10.09 11.80 0.84
CA ILE A 24 8.63 12.00 0.97
C ILE A 24 8.06 12.74 -0.24
N ALA A 25 8.71 13.81 -0.69
CA ALA A 25 8.26 14.56 -1.86
C ALA A 25 8.22 13.66 -3.12
N ALA A 26 9.26 12.87 -3.35
CA ALA A 26 9.30 11.91 -4.46
C ALA A 26 8.16 10.89 -4.39
N ALA A 27 7.91 10.33 -3.20
CA ALA A 27 6.81 9.39 -3.00
C ALA A 27 5.44 10.03 -3.26
N LEU A 28 5.21 11.25 -2.77
CA LEU A 28 3.96 11.97 -3.01
C LEU A 28 3.77 12.34 -4.49
N ILE A 29 4.84 12.71 -5.20
CA ILE A 29 4.79 12.95 -6.65
C ILE A 29 4.40 11.68 -7.39
N LEU A 30 4.97 10.52 -7.04
CA LEU A 30 4.63 9.24 -7.64
C LEU A 30 3.17 8.84 -7.36
N LEU A 31 2.68 9.06 -6.14
CA LEU A 31 1.28 8.82 -5.79
C LEU A 31 0.35 9.74 -6.60
N GLY A 32 0.70 11.01 -6.74
CA GLY A 32 -0.05 11.97 -7.55
C GLY A 32 -0.05 11.62 -9.04
N ALA A 33 1.09 11.23 -9.58
CA ALA A 33 1.20 10.76 -10.96
C ALA A 33 0.34 9.51 -11.21
N GLY A 34 0.33 8.56 -10.27
CA GLY A 34 -0.55 7.39 -10.31
C GLY A 34 -2.03 7.75 -10.36
N LEU A 35 -2.45 8.77 -9.61
CA LEU A 35 -3.82 9.27 -9.62
C LEU A 35 -4.17 9.90 -10.99
N VAL A 36 -3.28 10.71 -11.55
CA VAL A 36 -3.47 11.32 -12.88
C VAL A 36 -3.58 10.26 -13.97
N LEU A 37 -2.71 9.25 -13.93
CA LEU A 37 -2.76 8.11 -14.86
C LEU A 37 -4.07 7.31 -14.70
N SER A 38 -4.56 7.15 -13.48
CA SER A 38 -5.85 6.50 -13.22
C SER A 38 -7.03 7.31 -13.77
N LEU A 39 -6.96 8.64 -13.73
CA LEU A 39 -7.96 9.51 -14.38
C LEU A 39 -7.98 9.34 -15.89
N ALA A 40 -6.82 9.20 -16.52
CA ALA A 40 -6.72 9.01 -17.96
C ALA A 40 -7.19 7.62 -18.43
N ALA A 41 -6.83 6.56 -17.68
CA ALA A 41 -7.10 5.18 -18.07
C ALA A 41 -8.41 4.61 -17.48
N GLY A 42 -8.91 5.18 -16.39
CA GLY A 42 -10.06 4.67 -15.63
C GLY A 42 -11.35 4.52 -16.44
N PRO A 43 -11.78 5.55 -17.19
CA PRO A 43 -13.01 5.47 -18.00
C PRO A 43 -12.96 4.38 -19.06
N ALA A 44 -11.81 4.20 -19.73
CA ALA A 44 -11.62 3.16 -20.73
C ALA A 44 -11.60 1.74 -20.10
N ALA A 45 -11.08 1.61 -18.88
CA ALA A 45 -11.07 0.34 -18.16
C ALA A 45 -12.46 -0.03 -17.63
N SER A 46 -13.22 0.93 -17.10
CA SER A 46 -14.58 0.69 -16.59
C SER A 46 -15.54 0.27 -17.69
N SER A 47 -15.46 0.88 -18.86
CA SER A 47 -16.31 0.52 -20.01
C SER A 47 -16.03 -0.90 -20.51
N ARG A 48 -14.78 -1.38 -20.46
CA ARG A 48 -14.41 -2.74 -20.87
C ARG A 48 -14.94 -3.83 -19.93
N ILE A 49 -15.14 -3.49 -18.65
CA ILE A 49 -15.61 -4.46 -17.62
C ILE A 49 -17.13 -4.35 -17.43
N GLY A 50 -17.79 -3.40 -18.12
CA GLY A 50 -19.24 -3.22 -18.04
C GLY A 50 -19.71 -2.52 -16.75
N HIS A 51 -18.83 -1.80 -16.07
CA HIS A 51 -19.24 -0.95 -14.96
C HIS A 51 -19.99 0.29 -15.46
N ALA A 52 -21.14 0.56 -14.85
CA ALA A 52 -21.98 1.71 -15.20
C ALA A 52 -21.30 3.05 -14.87
N ASP A 53 -20.39 3.05 -13.90
CA ASP A 53 -19.71 4.26 -13.42
C ASP A 53 -18.30 4.37 -14.04
N PRO A 54 -18.07 5.36 -14.93
CA PRO A 54 -16.77 5.52 -15.59
C PRO A 54 -15.62 5.87 -14.62
N PHE A 55 -15.95 6.45 -13.46
CA PHE A 55 -14.96 6.88 -12.47
C PHE A 55 -14.74 5.88 -11.32
N TYR A 56 -15.34 4.70 -11.38
CA TYR A 56 -15.21 3.67 -10.34
C TYR A 56 -13.75 3.38 -9.95
N PHE A 57 -12.87 3.21 -10.93
CA PHE A 57 -11.45 2.94 -10.67
C PHE A 57 -10.72 4.15 -10.09
N VAL A 58 -11.12 5.37 -10.46
CA VAL A 58 -10.53 6.62 -9.97
C VAL A 58 -10.84 6.81 -8.48
N TYR A 59 -12.08 6.60 -8.06
CA TYR A 59 -12.47 6.68 -6.64
C TYR A 59 -11.73 5.64 -5.79
N ARG A 60 -11.66 4.42 -6.30
CA ARG A 60 -10.92 3.34 -5.65
C ARG A 60 -9.43 3.66 -5.55
N GLN A 61 -8.83 4.19 -6.60
CA GLN A 61 -7.43 4.63 -6.61
C GLN A 61 -7.19 5.78 -5.64
N ALA A 62 -8.06 6.79 -5.62
CA ALA A 62 -7.97 7.92 -4.70
C ALA A 62 -7.99 7.46 -3.23
N LEU A 63 -8.87 6.52 -2.89
CA LEU A 63 -8.91 5.92 -1.55
C LEU A 63 -7.58 5.23 -1.21
N PHE A 64 -7.04 4.41 -2.11
CA PHE A 64 -5.76 3.75 -1.88
C PHE A 64 -4.59 4.73 -1.78
N VAL A 65 -4.59 5.83 -2.53
CA VAL A 65 -3.59 6.90 -2.43
C VAL A 65 -3.66 7.57 -1.05
N CYS A 66 -4.86 7.85 -0.53
CA CYS A 66 -5.01 8.39 0.82
C CYS A 66 -4.48 7.42 1.88
N VAL A 67 -4.84 6.15 1.79
CA VAL A 67 -4.33 5.11 2.72
C VAL A 67 -2.82 4.98 2.60
N ALA A 68 -2.26 4.94 1.39
CA ALA A 68 -0.83 4.85 1.16
C ALA A 68 -0.07 6.06 1.74
N ALA A 69 -0.61 7.28 1.58
CA ALA A 69 -0.02 8.48 2.16
C ALA A 69 -0.03 8.44 3.69
N LEU A 70 -1.13 7.97 4.31
CA LEU A 70 -1.20 7.77 5.76
C LEU A 70 -0.18 6.74 6.25
N VAL A 71 -0.07 5.60 5.57
CA VAL A 71 0.91 4.56 5.90
C VAL A 71 2.33 5.09 5.74
N LEU A 72 2.62 5.86 4.69
CA LEU A 72 3.92 6.49 4.47
C LEU A 72 4.30 7.41 5.63
N ILE A 73 3.39 8.28 6.06
CA ILE A 73 3.62 9.20 7.19
C ILE A 73 3.79 8.39 8.49
N ALA A 74 2.90 7.43 8.75
CA ALA A 74 2.98 6.59 9.93
C ALA A 74 4.28 5.78 10.00
N SER A 75 4.72 5.18 8.88
CA SER A 75 5.97 4.44 8.82
C SER A 75 7.20 5.33 9.02
N SER A 76 7.14 6.60 8.59
CA SER A 76 8.24 7.56 8.77
C SER A 76 8.44 7.99 10.22
N THR A 77 7.47 7.76 11.10
CA THR A 77 7.57 8.03 12.55
C THR A 77 8.08 6.83 13.35
N LEU A 78 8.22 5.65 12.73
CA LEU A 78 8.69 4.45 13.40
C LEU A 78 10.21 4.45 13.58
N ASP A 79 10.67 4.03 14.76
CA ASP A 79 12.08 3.71 14.99
C ASP A 79 12.53 2.53 14.13
N ALA A 80 13.80 2.54 13.70
CA ALA A 80 14.38 1.47 12.88
C ALA A 80 14.25 0.06 13.51
N ALA A 81 14.21 -0.03 14.85
CA ALA A 81 14.00 -1.29 15.55
C ALA A 81 12.57 -1.80 15.40
N TRP A 82 11.58 -0.93 15.52
CA TRP A 82 10.18 -1.25 15.33
C TRP A 82 9.86 -1.55 13.86
N ALA A 83 10.43 -0.79 12.93
CA ALA A 83 10.29 -1.03 11.50
C ALA A 83 10.75 -2.43 11.13
N ARG A 84 11.96 -2.86 11.58
CA ARG A 84 12.48 -4.22 11.35
C ARG A 84 11.58 -5.31 11.96
N ARG A 85 11.06 -5.12 13.17
CA ARG A 85 10.14 -6.08 13.81
C ARG A 85 8.84 -6.20 13.04
N LEU A 86 8.30 -5.08 12.58
CA LEU A 86 7.07 -5.05 11.79
C LEU A 86 7.27 -5.76 10.45
N CYS A 87 8.35 -5.47 9.74
CA CYS A 87 8.71 -6.15 8.49
C CYS A 87 8.87 -7.66 8.69
N ALA A 88 9.57 -8.08 9.75
CA ALA A 88 9.73 -9.49 10.07
C ALA A 88 8.39 -10.17 10.40
N ALA A 89 7.51 -9.50 11.12
CA ALA A 89 6.17 -10.01 11.43
C ALA A 89 5.31 -10.14 10.17
N ILE A 90 5.30 -9.11 9.31
CA ILE A 90 4.57 -9.14 8.03
C ILE A 90 5.11 -10.26 7.14
N PHE A 91 6.44 -10.38 7.04
CA PHE A 91 7.07 -11.44 6.28
C PHE A 91 6.65 -12.82 6.77
N LEU A 92 6.71 -13.07 8.08
CA LEU A 92 6.33 -14.34 8.69
C LEU A 92 4.86 -14.67 8.42
N VAL A 93 3.97 -13.71 8.63
CA VAL A 93 2.52 -13.91 8.38
C VAL A 93 2.26 -14.22 6.92
N CYS A 94 2.84 -13.45 5.98
CA CYS A 94 2.67 -13.69 4.56
C CYS A 94 3.27 -15.04 4.13
N PHE A 95 4.41 -15.41 4.69
CA PHE A 95 5.05 -16.71 4.44
C PHE A 95 4.16 -17.86 4.89
N LEU A 96 3.61 -17.78 6.11
CA LEU A 96 2.68 -18.78 6.64
C LEU A 96 1.39 -18.87 5.81
N LEU A 97 0.85 -17.73 5.36
CA LEU A 97 -0.32 -17.72 4.47
C LEU A 97 -0.01 -18.39 3.13
N MET A 98 1.14 -18.12 2.55
CA MET A 98 1.56 -18.78 1.31
C MET A 98 1.77 -20.28 1.50
N ALA A 99 2.37 -20.69 2.61
CA ALA A 99 2.53 -22.10 2.95
C ALA A 99 1.18 -22.79 3.17
N ALA A 100 0.24 -22.13 3.85
CA ALA A 100 -1.12 -22.64 4.02
C ALA A 100 -1.86 -22.82 2.69
N MET A 101 -1.72 -21.87 1.76
CA MET A 101 -2.30 -21.97 0.41
C MET A 101 -1.73 -23.14 -0.39
N LEU A 102 -0.48 -23.53 -0.14
CA LEU A 102 0.17 -24.67 -0.79
C LEU A 102 -0.28 -26.00 -0.20
N LEU A 103 -0.50 -26.04 1.13
CA LEU A 103 -0.85 -27.27 1.86
C LEU A 103 -2.35 -27.60 1.80
N ILE A 104 -3.21 -26.58 1.66
CA ILE A 104 -4.69 -26.72 1.65
C ILE A 104 -5.23 -26.09 0.36
N PRO A 105 -5.00 -26.70 -0.80
CA PRO A 105 -5.50 -26.19 -2.07
C PRO A 105 -7.03 -26.29 -2.10
N GLY A 106 -7.70 -25.21 -2.46
CA GLY A 106 -9.16 -25.17 -2.67
C GLY A 106 -9.98 -24.53 -1.56
N GLU A 107 -9.57 -24.56 -0.29
CA GLU A 107 -10.32 -23.91 0.80
C GLU A 107 -9.90 -22.46 1.06
N VAL A 108 -8.61 -22.15 0.91
CA VAL A 108 -8.03 -20.83 1.24
C VAL A 108 -7.64 -20.03 -0.01
N GLY A 109 -7.34 -20.71 -1.11
CA GLY A 109 -6.86 -20.08 -2.34
C GLY A 109 -7.87 -20.15 -3.48
N HIS A 110 -8.00 -19.07 -4.26
CA HIS A 110 -8.76 -19.06 -5.50
C HIS A 110 -7.82 -19.37 -6.67
N GLU A 111 -8.15 -20.40 -7.44
CA GLU A 111 -7.42 -20.75 -8.66
C GLU A 111 -7.69 -19.70 -9.74
N ALA A 112 -6.69 -18.90 -10.06
CA ALA A 112 -6.71 -18.08 -11.26
C ALA A 112 -5.64 -18.58 -12.23
N LYS A 113 -6.04 -19.08 -13.39
CA LYS A 113 -5.14 -19.60 -14.44
C LYS A 113 -4.23 -20.75 -13.98
N GLY A 114 -4.73 -21.67 -13.16
CA GLY A 114 -3.97 -22.86 -12.73
C GLY A 114 -2.97 -22.64 -11.61
N ALA A 115 -3.03 -21.52 -10.91
CA ALA A 115 -2.19 -21.26 -9.74
C ALA A 115 -3.02 -20.65 -8.61
N THR A 116 -2.96 -21.27 -7.43
CA THR A 116 -3.56 -20.77 -6.18
C THR A 116 -2.70 -19.66 -5.57
N ARG A 117 -2.84 -18.44 -6.09
CA ARG A 117 -2.02 -17.27 -5.64
C ARG A 117 -2.84 -16.16 -5.03
N TRP A 118 -4.17 -16.27 -5.06
CA TRP A 118 -5.07 -15.20 -4.68
C TRP A 118 -5.96 -15.63 -3.52
N LEU A 119 -5.94 -14.86 -2.43
CA LEU A 119 -6.91 -14.95 -1.36
C LEU A 119 -8.14 -14.12 -1.71
N ARG A 120 -9.32 -14.71 -1.61
CA ARG A 120 -10.57 -14.02 -1.82
C ARG A 120 -11.20 -13.68 -0.47
N PHE A 121 -11.26 -12.41 -0.14
CA PHE A 121 -11.88 -11.92 1.09
C PHE A 121 -13.01 -10.95 0.72
N GLY A 122 -14.28 -11.35 0.93
CA GLY A 122 -15.43 -10.45 0.82
C GLY A 122 -15.57 -9.67 -0.50
N GLY A 123 -15.17 -10.26 -1.65
CA GLY A 123 -15.25 -9.60 -2.97
C GLY A 123 -13.96 -8.88 -3.41
N THR A 124 -12.96 -8.78 -2.56
CA THR A 124 -11.61 -8.32 -2.92
C THR A 124 -10.65 -9.50 -3.01
N THR A 125 -9.81 -9.50 -4.04
CA THR A 125 -8.73 -10.48 -4.19
C THR A 125 -7.43 -9.89 -3.68
N PHE A 126 -6.74 -10.62 -2.81
CA PHE A 126 -5.50 -10.21 -2.19
C PHE A 126 -4.41 -11.25 -2.48
N GLN A 127 -3.22 -10.79 -2.87
CA GLN A 127 -2.08 -11.63 -3.14
C GLN A 127 -1.02 -11.44 -2.06
N PRO A 128 -0.77 -12.42 -1.17
CA PRO A 128 0.19 -12.28 -0.06
C PRO A 128 1.62 -12.00 -0.52
N SER A 129 2.01 -12.48 -1.70
CA SER A 129 3.34 -12.26 -2.28
C SER A 129 3.65 -10.78 -2.56
N GLU A 130 2.64 -9.93 -2.72
CA GLU A 130 2.85 -8.50 -2.92
C GLU A 130 3.28 -7.79 -1.62
N LEU A 131 2.82 -8.27 -0.46
CA LEU A 131 3.23 -7.73 0.84
C LEU A 131 4.62 -8.21 1.29
N ILE A 132 5.08 -9.33 0.78
CA ILE A 132 6.44 -9.82 1.11
C ILE A 132 7.49 -8.90 0.50
N LYS A 133 7.26 -8.35 -0.70
CA LYS A 133 8.25 -7.52 -1.41
C LYS A 133 8.77 -6.33 -0.59
N PRO A 134 7.93 -5.52 0.08
CA PRO A 134 8.43 -4.43 0.90
C PRO A 134 8.96 -4.87 2.28
N ALA A 135 8.76 -6.13 2.69
CA ALA A 135 9.18 -6.66 3.98
C ALA A 135 10.59 -7.31 3.95
N VAL A 136 11.12 -7.55 2.74
CA VAL A 136 12.47 -8.07 2.51
C VAL A 136 13.46 -6.94 2.29
#